data_5b51acf9569a1d404fc6cc84b87ee8ae
#
_entry.id   5b51acf9569a1d404fc6cc84b87ee8ae
#
_cell.length_a   1.000
_cell.length_b   1.000
_cell.length_c   1.000
_cell.angle_alpha   90.00
_cell.angle_beta   90.00
_cell.angle_gamma   90.00
#
_symmetry.space_group_name_H-M   'P 1'
#
loop_
_entity.id
_entity.type
_entity.pdbx_description
1 polymer ?
#
loop_
_entity_poly.entity_id
_entity_poly.type
_entity_poly.pdbx_seq_one_letter_code
_entity_poly.pdbx_strand_id
1 'polypeptide(L)'
;FEIMKTHTLIGASVLENLEFADIVRGSDEDFQNLYGKSDAQEVYKEHIQFYCDRFLTTHGANGVNLHTRNFTRHFDSPQIQPLSTIGAGDNFNAGIIYGLLKYDVRHADLPSLDQDTWGKIIRCGMDLASEVCQSYDNYISKEFAAKYVSQS
;
A
#
# COMPACT_ATOMS: atom_id res chain seq x y z
N PHE A 1 -18.95 6.74 22.34
CA PHE A 1 -18.93 8.24 22.27
C PHE A 1 -17.52 8.81 22.52
N GLU A 2 -16.71 8.23 23.40
CA GLU A 2 -15.30 8.65 23.63
C GLU A 2 -14.36 8.21 22.50
N ILE A 3 -14.57 7.05 21.93
CA ILE A 3 -13.82 6.54 20.77
C ILE A 3 -13.96 7.51 19.58
N MET A 4 -15.16 8.07 19.34
CA MET A 4 -15.39 9.05 18.26
C MET A 4 -14.61 10.36 18.43
N LYS A 5 -14.31 10.81 19.66
CA LYS A 5 -13.54 12.04 19.88
C LYS A 5 -12.05 11.88 19.59
N THR A 6 -11.48 10.73 19.90
CA THR A 6 -10.07 10.42 19.58
C THR A 6 -9.92 10.20 18.06
N HIS A 7 -10.88 9.54 17.43
CA HIS A 7 -10.92 9.36 15.97
C HIS A 7 -11.09 10.67 15.19
N THR A 8 -11.77 11.67 15.75
CA THR A 8 -11.97 12.97 15.06
C THR A 8 -10.66 13.76 14.95
N LEU A 9 -9.76 13.70 15.93
CA LEU A 9 -8.47 14.37 15.88
C LEU A 9 -7.51 13.65 14.92
N ILE A 10 -7.44 12.33 14.97
CA ILE A 10 -6.66 11.50 14.02
C ILE A 10 -7.22 11.67 12.62
N GLY A 11 -8.55 11.63 12.46
CA GLY A 11 -9.20 11.84 11.17
C GLY A 11 -8.91 13.21 10.57
N ALA A 12 -8.89 14.29 11.35
CA ALA A 12 -8.54 15.64 10.89
C ALA A 12 -7.08 15.69 10.40
N SER A 13 -6.14 15.12 11.16
CA SER A 13 -4.73 15.07 10.76
C SER A 13 -4.50 14.21 9.50
N VAL A 14 -5.25 13.12 9.34
CA VAL A 14 -5.21 12.31 8.11
C VAL A 14 -5.72 13.12 6.91
N LEU A 15 -6.84 13.84 7.05
CA LEU A 15 -7.40 14.67 5.98
C LEU A 15 -6.45 15.78 5.54
N GLU A 16 -5.79 16.46 6.49
CA GLU A 16 -4.78 17.48 6.18
C GLU A 16 -3.61 16.91 5.36
N ASN A 17 -3.19 15.67 5.61
CA ASN A 17 -2.13 15.02 4.85
C ASN A 17 -2.59 14.50 3.49
N LEU A 18 -3.87 14.10 3.35
CA LEU A 18 -4.41 13.59 2.09
C LEU A 18 -4.35 14.64 0.97
N GLU A 19 -4.48 15.93 1.28
CA GLU A 19 -4.38 17.03 0.30
C GLU A 19 -3.00 17.11 -0.38
N PHE A 20 -1.97 16.57 0.26
CA PHE A 20 -0.59 16.58 -0.25
C PHE A 20 -0.10 15.20 -0.69
N ALA A 21 -0.94 14.18 -0.55
CA ALA A 21 -0.55 12.80 -0.84
C ALA A 21 -0.63 12.49 -2.34
N ASP A 22 0.46 11.98 -2.89
CA ASP A 22 0.47 11.45 -4.27
C ASP A 22 -0.08 10.03 -4.36
N ILE A 23 0.16 9.24 -3.31
CA ILE A 23 -0.33 7.88 -3.16
C ILE A 23 -0.77 7.70 -1.71
N VAL A 24 -1.98 7.23 -1.50
CA VAL A 24 -2.48 6.84 -0.17
C VAL A 24 -2.45 5.32 -0.06
N ARG A 25 -1.88 4.82 1.04
CA ARG A 25 -1.84 3.40 1.33
C ARG A 25 -2.24 3.10 2.77
N GLY A 26 -3.01 2.05 2.97
CA GLY A 26 -3.33 1.46 4.27
C GLY A 26 -3.79 0.02 4.15
N SER A 27 -3.95 -0.66 5.29
CA SER A 27 -4.61 -1.96 5.35
C SER A 27 -6.13 -1.78 5.46
N ASP A 28 -6.88 -2.85 5.17
CA ASP A 28 -8.31 -2.92 5.45
C ASP A 28 -8.62 -2.66 6.94
N GLU A 29 -7.75 -3.14 7.86
CA GLU A 29 -7.86 -2.88 9.30
C GLU A 29 -7.66 -1.40 9.62
N ASP A 30 -6.69 -0.71 8.98
CA ASP A 30 -6.48 0.73 9.17
C ASP A 30 -7.74 1.52 8.81
N PHE A 31 -8.37 1.20 7.68
CA PHE A 31 -9.58 1.90 7.23
C PHE A 31 -10.82 1.50 8.03
N GLN A 32 -10.89 0.24 8.51
CA GLN A 32 -11.93 -0.16 9.46
C GLN A 32 -11.83 0.67 10.74
N ASN A 33 -10.63 0.92 11.24
CA ASN A 33 -10.41 1.73 12.44
C ASN A 33 -10.69 3.21 12.21
N LEU A 34 -10.32 3.76 11.04
CA LEU A 34 -10.47 5.19 10.73
C LEU A 34 -11.91 5.56 10.36
N TYR A 35 -12.57 4.76 9.53
CA TYR A 35 -13.84 5.09 8.89
C TYR A 35 -14.97 4.11 9.23
N GLY A 36 -14.68 3.04 9.97
CA GLY A 36 -15.65 1.97 10.25
C GLY A 36 -15.96 1.10 9.01
N LYS A 37 -15.11 1.13 8.00
CA LYS A 37 -15.26 0.44 6.72
C LYS A 37 -13.95 -0.21 6.28
N SER A 38 -14.04 -1.44 5.80
CA SER A 38 -12.89 -2.19 5.26
C SER A 38 -12.98 -2.43 3.75
N ASP A 39 -14.14 -2.15 3.12
CA ASP A 39 -14.27 -2.24 1.67
C ASP A 39 -13.51 -1.11 0.98
N ALA A 40 -12.50 -1.49 0.21
CA ALA A 40 -11.60 -0.54 -0.45
C ALA A 40 -12.33 0.41 -1.41
N GLN A 41 -13.37 -0.09 -2.11
CA GLN A 41 -14.13 0.71 -3.06
C GLN A 41 -14.99 1.77 -2.35
N GLU A 42 -15.59 1.41 -1.20
CA GLU A 42 -16.37 2.36 -0.39
C GLU A 42 -15.45 3.41 0.21
N VAL A 43 -14.33 3.00 0.83
CA VAL A 43 -13.34 3.93 1.42
C VAL A 43 -12.83 4.90 0.36
N TYR A 44 -12.45 4.40 -0.82
CA TYR A 44 -12.00 5.26 -1.91
C TYR A 44 -13.05 6.29 -2.30
N LYS A 45 -14.27 5.87 -2.59
CA LYS A 45 -15.35 6.74 -3.07
C LYS A 45 -15.81 7.78 -2.04
N GLU A 46 -15.83 7.39 -0.76
CA GLU A 46 -16.41 8.25 0.25
C GLU A 46 -15.40 9.15 0.95
N HIS A 47 -14.11 8.76 0.98
CA HIS A 47 -13.11 9.44 1.79
C HIS A 47 -11.84 9.88 1.04
N ILE A 48 -11.37 9.11 0.05
CA ILE A 48 -10.03 9.32 -0.53
C ILE A 48 -10.06 10.07 -1.86
N GLN A 49 -10.94 9.72 -2.78
CA GLN A 49 -10.94 10.21 -4.18
C GLN A 49 -11.01 11.74 -4.33
N PHE A 50 -11.51 12.43 -3.31
CA PHE A 50 -11.62 13.90 -3.31
C PHE A 50 -10.27 14.60 -3.11
N TYR A 51 -9.28 13.88 -2.59
CA TYR A 51 -7.96 14.37 -2.22
C TYR A 51 -6.85 13.71 -3.03
N CYS A 52 -6.92 12.39 -3.19
CA CYS A 52 -5.90 11.60 -3.87
C CYS A 52 -6.51 10.59 -4.82
N ASP A 53 -6.04 10.59 -6.07
CA ASP A 53 -6.54 9.69 -7.12
C ASP A 53 -5.93 8.28 -7.06
N ARG A 54 -4.93 8.05 -6.20
CA ARG A 54 -4.18 6.79 -6.15
C ARG A 54 -4.24 6.20 -4.75
N PHE A 55 -4.99 5.13 -4.65
CA PHE A 55 -5.30 4.49 -3.38
C PHE A 55 -4.97 3.00 -3.41
N LEU A 56 -4.07 2.58 -2.52
CA LEU A 56 -3.65 1.20 -2.34
C LEU A 56 -4.20 0.65 -1.02
N THR A 57 -4.93 -0.46 -1.09
CA THR A 57 -5.41 -1.15 0.10
C THR A 57 -4.83 -2.55 0.16
N THR A 58 -4.13 -2.88 1.25
CA THR A 58 -3.59 -4.22 1.46
C THR A 58 -4.54 -5.05 2.32
N HIS A 59 -4.72 -6.33 1.94
CA HIS A 59 -5.64 -7.27 2.57
C HIS A 59 -4.91 -8.57 2.99
N GLY A 60 -3.66 -8.46 3.41
CA GLY A 60 -2.82 -9.61 3.79
C GLY A 60 -2.73 -10.65 2.68
N ALA A 61 -3.09 -11.90 2.98
CA ALA A 61 -3.09 -13.00 2.02
C ALA A 61 -4.08 -12.80 0.84
N ASN A 62 -5.09 -11.94 1.02
CA ASN A 62 -6.08 -11.64 -0.01
C ASN A 62 -5.62 -10.62 -1.05
N GLY A 63 -4.40 -10.12 -0.95
CA GLY A 63 -3.81 -9.29 -1.99
C GLY A 63 -3.91 -7.79 -1.76
N VAL A 64 -3.85 -7.05 -2.86
CA VAL A 64 -3.79 -5.59 -2.89
C VAL A 64 -4.80 -5.06 -3.90
N ASN A 65 -5.60 -4.08 -3.51
CA ASN A 65 -6.43 -3.32 -4.42
C ASN A 65 -5.80 -1.97 -4.72
N LEU A 66 -5.75 -1.62 -6.00
CA LEU A 66 -5.41 -0.29 -6.48
C LEU A 66 -6.66 0.38 -7.06
N HIS A 67 -6.99 1.55 -6.55
CA HIS A 67 -7.97 2.45 -7.11
C HIS A 67 -7.27 3.69 -7.66
N THR A 68 -7.58 4.03 -8.88
CA THR A 68 -7.14 5.27 -9.53
C THR A 68 -8.36 5.97 -10.13
N ARG A 69 -8.19 7.19 -10.62
CA ARG A 69 -9.24 7.87 -11.37
C ARG A 69 -9.64 7.09 -12.64
N ASN A 70 -8.70 6.36 -13.23
CA ASN A 70 -8.87 5.75 -14.56
C ASN A 70 -9.29 4.28 -14.50
N PHE A 71 -8.93 3.56 -13.42
CA PHE A 71 -9.21 2.13 -13.27
C PHE A 71 -9.13 1.68 -11.82
N THR A 72 -9.71 0.51 -11.57
CA THR A 72 -9.53 -0.27 -10.33
C THR A 72 -8.98 -1.63 -10.70
N ARG A 73 -7.98 -2.11 -9.96
CA ARG A 73 -7.36 -3.43 -10.20
C ARG A 73 -7.00 -4.12 -8.89
N HIS A 74 -7.25 -5.43 -8.85
CA HIS A 74 -6.81 -6.32 -7.80
C HIS A 74 -5.52 -7.05 -8.22
N PHE A 75 -4.64 -7.26 -7.25
CA PHE A 75 -3.39 -8.01 -7.40
C PHE A 75 -3.32 -9.09 -6.32
N ASP A 76 -3.24 -10.35 -6.73
CA ASP A 76 -3.13 -11.49 -5.82
C ASP A 76 -1.81 -11.49 -5.07
N SER A 77 -1.85 -11.71 -3.76
CA SER A 77 -0.63 -11.89 -2.95
C SER A 77 0.03 -13.24 -3.20
N PRO A 78 1.37 -13.31 -3.11
CA PRO A 78 2.06 -14.58 -3.06
C PRO A 78 1.53 -15.44 -1.91
N GLN A 79 1.29 -16.73 -2.19
CA GLN A 79 0.82 -17.66 -1.17
C GLN A 79 2.02 -18.12 -0.33
N ILE A 80 2.10 -17.64 0.88
CA ILE A 80 3.15 -17.97 1.86
C ILE A 80 2.50 -18.44 3.17
N GLN A 81 3.27 -19.13 4.01
CA GLN A 81 2.91 -19.39 5.40
C GLN A 81 3.71 -18.40 6.27
N PRO A 82 3.09 -17.31 6.74
CA PRO A 82 3.82 -16.30 7.48
C PRO A 82 4.23 -16.82 8.86
N LEU A 83 5.45 -16.53 9.28
CA LEU A 83 5.93 -16.70 10.65
C LEU A 83 5.54 -15.49 11.50
N SER A 84 5.58 -14.29 10.90
CA SER A 84 5.19 -13.02 11.52
C SER A 84 4.68 -12.08 10.44
N THR A 85 3.75 -11.20 10.79
CA THR A 85 3.28 -10.12 9.90
C THR A 85 3.81 -8.74 10.32
N ILE A 86 4.63 -8.71 11.38
CA ILE A 86 5.23 -7.47 11.88
C ILE A 86 6.17 -6.90 10.82
N GLY A 87 6.00 -5.62 10.49
CA GLY A 87 6.80 -4.94 9.47
C GLY A 87 6.38 -5.19 8.03
N ALA A 88 5.39 -6.05 7.76
CA ALA A 88 4.90 -6.30 6.39
C ALA A 88 4.45 -5.01 5.68
N GLY A 89 3.72 -4.15 6.38
CA GLY A 89 3.26 -2.86 5.84
C GLY A 89 4.41 -1.90 5.50
N ASP A 90 5.41 -1.80 6.37
CA ASP A 90 6.57 -0.93 6.17
C ASP A 90 7.42 -1.43 5.00
N ASN A 91 7.63 -2.74 4.90
CA ASN A 91 8.36 -3.35 3.79
C ASN A 91 7.57 -3.27 2.48
N PHE A 92 6.25 -3.35 2.51
CA PHE A 92 5.40 -3.06 1.35
C PHE A 92 5.64 -1.62 0.85
N ASN A 93 5.60 -0.63 1.74
CA ASN A 93 5.88 0.76 1.40
C ASN A 93 7.28 0.95 0.81
N ALA A 94 8.29 0.32 1.43
CA ALA A 94 9.66 0.33 0.90
C ALA A 94 9.73 -0.27 -0.52
N GLY A 95 9.00 -1.36 -0.77
CA GLY A 95 8.91 -1.98 -2.09
C GLY A 95 8.21 -1.11 -3.13
N ILE A 96 7.16 -0.37 -2.75
CA ILE A 96 6.52 0.62 -3.63
C ILE A 96 7.52 1.71 -4.02
N ILE A 97 8.24 2.28 -3.04
CA ILE A 97 9.28 3.31 -3.30
C ILE A 97 10.37 2.75 -4.22
N TYR A 98 10.87 1.55 -3.93
CA TYR A 98 11.85 0.87 -4.78
C TYR A 98 11.33 0.68 -6.21
N GLY A 99 10.07 0.23 -6.37
CA GLY A 99 9.46 0.06 -7.69
C GLY A 99 9.34 1.37 -8.47
N LEU A 100 8.94 2.46 -7.82
CA LEU A 100 8.89 3.79 -8.46
C LEU A 100 10.27 4.21 -8.97
N LEU A 101 11.31 4.04 -8.16
CA LEU A 101 12.69 4.36 -8.54
C LEU A 101 13.21 3.44 -9.65
N LYS A 102 12.98 2.14 -9.53
CA LYS A 102 13.43 1.13 -10.50
C LYS A 102 12.87 1.35 -11.91
N TYR A 103 11.61 1.75 -12.00
CA TYR A 103 10.92 1.99 -13.28
C TYR A 103 10.95 3.47 -13.70
N ASP A 104 11.81 4.29 -13.06
CA ASP A 104 12.00 5.74 -13.33
C ASP A 104 10.67 6.51 -13.38
N VAL A 105 9.74 6.18 -12.50
CA VAL A 105 8.45 6.85 -12.39
C VAL A 105 8.61 8.13 -11.59
N ARG A 106 8.32 9.26 -12.22
CA ARG A 106 8.37 10.59 -11.62
C ARG A 106 6.97 11.02 -11.17
N HIS A 107 6.90 11.99 -10.30
CA HIS A 107 5.65 12.60 -9.86
C HIS A 107 4.71 12.96 -11.03
N ALA A 108 5.28 13.55 -12.09
CA ALA A 108 4.52 13.94 -13.28
C ALA A 108 3.90 12.77 -14.06
N ASP A 109 4.44 11.54 -13.92
CA ASP A 109 3.99 10.35 -14.62
C ASP A 109 2.80 9.67 -13.92
N LEU A 110 2.66 9.88 -12.60
CA LEU A 110 1.65 9.21 -11.78
C LEU A 110 0.21 9.32 -12.31
N PRO A 111 -0.26 10.47 -12.83
CA PRO A 111 -1.64 10.59 -13.32
C PRO A 111 -1.95 9.73 -14.55
N SER A 112 -0.93 9.39 -15.35
CA SER A 112 -1.06 8.65 -16.60
C SER A 112 -0.44 7.24 -16.57
N LEU A 113 0.00 6.80 -15.38
CA LEU A 113 0.68 5.52 -15.24
C LEU A 113 -0.28 4.37 -15.57
N ASP A 114 0.15 3.48 -16.45
CA ASP A 114 -0.64 2.35 -16.94
C ASP A 114 -0.72 1.21 -15.90
N GLN A 115 -1.67 0.29 -16.13
CA GLN A 115 -1.94 -0.82 -15.23
C GLN A 115 -0.75 -1.79 -15.10
N ASP A 116 0.03 -1.97 -16.15
CA ASP A 116 1.14 -2.92 -16.17
C ASP A 116 2.33 -2.37 -15.36
N THR A 117 2.61 -1.08 -15.50
CA THR A 117 3.63 -0.40 -14.71
C THR A 117 3.24 -0.37 -13.21
N TRP A 118 1.98 -0.06 -12.89
CA TRP A 118 1.48 -0.20 -11.53
C TRP A 118 1.62 -1.62 -11.00
N GLY A 119 1.32 -2.63 -11.82
CA GLY A 119 1.47 -4.04 -11.46
C GLY A 119 2.91 -4.40 -11.08
N LYS A 120 3.89 -3.89 -11.82
CA LYS A 120 5.31 -4.09 -11.53
C LYS A 120 5.73 -3.43 -10.21
N ILE A 121 5.27 -2.20 -9.96
CA ILE A 121 5.54 -1.45 -8.73
C ILE A 121 4.92 -2.16 -7.52
N ILE A 122 3.64 -2.55 -7.61
CA ILE A 122 2.94 -3.26 -6.54
C ILE A 122 3.58 -4.62 -6.26
N ARG A 123 4.07 -5.31 -7.31
CA ARG A 123 4.83 -6.56 -7.15
C ARG A 123 6.05 -6.35 -6.27
N CYS A 124 6.81 -5.28 -6.46
CA CYS A 124 7.94 -4.97 -5.57
C CYS A 124 7.50 -4.82 -4.11
N GLY A 125 6.38 -4.15 -3.86
CA GLY A 125 5.79 -4.05 -2.52
C GLY A 125 5.44 -5.41 -1.92
N MET A 126 4.75 -6.26 -2.69
CA MET A 126 4.34 -7.59 -2.26
C MET A 126 5.53 -8.52 -2.02
N ASP A 127 6.57 -8.46 -2.86
CA ASP A 127 7.76 -9.31 -2.73
C ASP A 127 8.52 -8.98 -1.42
N LEU A 128 8.73 -7.69 -1.12
CA LEU A 128 9.40 -7.28 0.12
C LEU A 128 8.55 -7.60 1.36
N ALA A 129 7.24 -7.37 1.31
CA ALA A 129 6.34 -7.73 2.39
C ALA A 129 6.30 -9.25 2.64
N SER A 130 6.30 -10.04 1.56
CA SER A 130 6.29 -11.51 1.66
C SER A 130 7.59 -12.06 2.23
N GLU A 131 8.72 -11.49 1.87
CA GLU A 131 10.03 -11.87 2.41
C GLU A 131 10.09 -11.65 3.92
N VAL A 132 9.71 -10.46 4.38
CA VAL A 132 9.74 -10.16 5.82
C VAL A 132 8.79 -11.05 6.63
N CYS A 133 7.67 -11.46 6.06
CA CYS A 133 6.72 -12.37 6.72
C CYS A 133 7.26 -13.79 6.93
N GLN A 134 8.36 -14.18 6.27
CA GLN A 134 8.98 -15.50 6.39
C GLN A 134 10.04 -15.58 7.49
N SER A 135 10.23 -14.52 8.26
CA SER A 135 11.13 -14.46 9.40
C SER A 135 10.47 -13.80 10.60
N TYR A 136 11.13 -13.78 11.75
CA TYR A 136 10.75 -12.99 12.91
C TYR A 136 11.39 -11.59 12.92
N ASP A 137 12.28 -11.33 11.96
CA ASP A 137 12.83 -10.01 11.74
C ASP A 137 11.79 -9.13 11.02
N ASN A 138 11.79 -7.84 11.31
CA ASN A 138 10.88 -6.89 10.67
C ASN A 138 11.53 -6.13 9.49
N TYR A 139 12.59 -6.72 8.93
CA TYR A 139 13.33 -6.19 7.77
C TYR A 139 13.75 -7.34 6.83
N ILE A 140 13.99 -7.02 5.57
CA ILE A 140 14.48 -7.99 4.58
C ILE A 140 15.96 -8.33 4.84
N SER A 141 16.35 -9.59 4.56
CA SER A 141 17.73 -10.00 4.69
C SER A 141 18.64 -9.30 3.66
N LYS A 142 19.93 -9.14 3.99
CA LYS A 142 20.92 -8.57 3.05
C LYS A 142 21.09 -9.45 1.82
N GLU A 143 21.03 -10.76 1.99
CA GLU A 143 21.11 -11.77 0.93
C GLU A 143 19.93 -11.62 -0.04
N PHE A 144 18.72 -11.49 0.49
CA PHE A 144 17.54 -11.24 -0.32
C PHE A 144 17.67 -9.92 -1.08
N ALA A 145 18.02 -8.82 -0.38
CA ALA A 145 18.17 -7.50 -0.99
C ALA A 145 19.18 -7.51 -2.15
N ALA A 146 20.36 -8.13 -1.96
CA ALA A 146 21.38 -8.23 -2.99
C ALA A 146 20.90 -9.02 -4.20
N LYS A 147 20.24 -10.16 -3.98
CA LYS A 147 19.67 -10.99 -5.04
C LYS A 147 18.54 -10.26 -5.77
N TYR A 148 17.65 -9.61 -5.04
CA TYR A 148 16.49 -8.91 -5.60
C TYR A 148 16.91 -7.77 -6.53
N VAL A 149 17.90 -6.98 -6.13
CA VAL A 149 18.46 -5.91 -6.97
C VAL A 149 19.19 -6.46 -8.21
N SER A 150 19.89 -7.59 -8.10
CA SER A 150 20.64 -8.17 -9.23
C SER A 150 19.75 -8.84 -10.29
N GLN A 151 18.52 -9.24 -9.94
CA GLN A 151 17.54 -9.86 -10.84
C GLN A 151 16.58 -8.84 -11.45
N SER A 152 16.78 -7.59 -11.12
CA SER A 152 15.91 -6.46 -11.48
C SER A 152 16.44 -5.66 -12.71
#